data_8af9e8ea30428a7e3051ff034340036a
#
_entry.id   8af9e8ea30428a7e3051ff034340036a
#
_cell.length_a   1.000
_cell.length_b   1.000
_cell.length_c   1.000
_cell.angle_alpha   90.00
_cell.angle_beta   90.00
_cell.angle_gamma   90.00
#
_symmetry.space_group_name_H-M   'P 1'
#
loop_
_entity.id
_entity.type
_entity.pdbx_description
1 polymer ?
#
loop_
_entity_poly.entity_id
_entity_poly.type
_entity_poly.pdbx_seq_one_letter_code
_entity_poly.pdbx_strand_id
1 'polypeptide(L)'
;MKSKSLLVILLLTSFLGTAQVGINTTTPDPSSILDVQATNKGMLIPRVGLTSTTDVVTIQNPAEGLMVYNTTEDIGISPGFYFWDGSDWIVFNTGTGGSGSTGGSDDKWSKEGDDLSGSEFIGSTNYQSLQFRVNNNEMGLIHPNGGLAFGNNAEANPNNSLALGTNADASVSNEAVAIGPSTTATGFRSTAIGYNANASNANSTVALGDSASATSFQSVAIGKNASTSGNNNAMALGTHSTATGENSTALGVSATASGQYSMALGYGSEATQVNTIILGNDITDATDWAATKVGIGTTNPTEKLEVHGNIKIQQGKLKMENSSLQLADGTHGEGKVLVSDANGNTSWADMSATSQLAYADIYASSDQNLVSWNPISFGSIEVSENLNINNNNVQFTTAGTYRITFTVTVTKSGGSDENIKFRLARGHNSNFIPGSSGYAFIGNGDRQTVQISKIVHFNAWQQLYVCTDAANGSGLVALGDATMLNIELIKAD
;
A
#
# COMPACT_ATOMS: atom_id res chain seq x y z
N MET A 1 -26.67 6.66 -129.33
CA MET A 1 -25.75 7.12 -128.32
C MET A 1 -26.29 7.05 -126.84
N LYS A 2 -27.51 6.58 -126.55
CA LYS A 2 -28.07 6.52 -125.15
C LYS A 2 -27.83 5.19 -124.39
N SER A 3 -27.42 4.10 -125.04
CA SER A 3 -27.25 2.82 -124.40
C SER A 3 -25.82 2.62 -123.78
N LYS A 4 -24.79 3.30 -124.28
CA LYS A 4 -23.42 3.15 -123.79
C LYS A 4 -23.15 3.95 -122.49
N SER A 5 -23.89 5.04 -122.23
CA SER A 5 -23.78 5.82 -120.99
C SER A 5 -24.39 5.15 -119.77
N LEU A 6 -25.44 4.33 -119.95
CA LEU A 6 -26.07 3.61 -118.86
C LEU A 6 -25.21 2.42 -118.34
N LEU A 7 -24.40 1.78 -119.24
CA LEU A 7 -23.50 0.70 -118.90
C LEU A 7 -22.28 1.16 -118.11
N VAL A 8 -21.78 2.41 -118.37
CA VAL A 8 -20.67 3.05 -117.67
C VAL A 8 -21.06 3.47 -116.25
N ILE A 9 -22.29 4.02 -116.10
CA ILE A 9 -22.80 4.44 -114.75
C ILE A 9 -23.08 3.20 -113.90
N LEU A 10 -23.55 2.04 -114.45
CA LEU A 10 -23.75 0.80 -113.70
C LEU A 10 -22.43 0.15 -113.34
N LEU A 11 -21.33 0.31 -114.11
CA LEU A 11 -20.01 -0.19 -113.80
C LEU A 11 -19.27 0.71 -112.76
N LEU A 12 -19.56 1.98 -112.57
CA LEU A 12 -18.93 2.87 -111.60
C LEU A 12 -19.58 2.80 -110.28
N THR A 13 -20.81 2.34 -110.07
CA THR A 13 -21.48 2.14 -108.79
C THR A 13 -21.13 0.81 -108.05
N SER A 14 -20.46 -0.10 -108.75
CA SER A 14 -20.08 -1.38 -108.14
C SER A 14 -18.74 -1.35 -107.38
N PHE A 15 -18.06 -0.18 -107.13
CA PHE A 15 -16.75 -0.12 -106.51
C PHE A 15 -16.75 0.54 -105.11
N LEU A 16 -17.89 0.69 -104.47
CA LEU A 16 -17.96 1.16 -103.06
C LEU A 16 -18.54 0.08 -102.17
N GLY A 17 -18.12 -1.19 -102.38
CA GLY A 17 -18.40 -2.26 -101.43
C GLY A 17 -17.37 -2.20 -100.31
N THR A 18 -17.70 -1.77 -99.09
CA THR A 18 -16.92 -2.08 -97.92
C THR A 18 -16.92 -3.57 -97.74
N ALA A 19 -15.73 -4.21 -97.82
CA ALA A 19 -15.58 -5.63 -97.66
C ALA A 19 -15.61 -6.12 -96.18
N GLN A 20 -16.68 -5.80 -95.46
CA GLN A 20 -16.94 -6.36 -94.14
C GLN A 20 -17.56 -7.76 -94.33
N VAL A 21 -17.03 -8.68 -93.48
CA VAL A 21 -17.54 -10.05 -93.46
C VAL A 21 -18.47 -10.23 -92.25
N GLY A 22 -19.79 -10.34 -92.57
CA GLY A 22 -20.80 -10.68 -91.54
C GLY A 22 -21.11 -12.18 -91.67
N ILE A 23 -21.00 -12.91 -90.60
CA ILE A 23 -21.46 -14.29 -90.48
C ILE A 23 -22.73 -14.30 -89.65
N ASN A 24 -23.84 -14.72 -90.32
CA ASN A 24 -25.17 -14.71 -89.70
C ASN A 24 -25.70 -13.33 -89.31
N THR A 25 -25.14 -12.27 -89.92
CA THR A 25 -25.63 -10.87 -89.83
C THR A 25 -25.55 -10.22 -91.21
N THR A 26 -26.55 -9.46 -91.55
CA THR A 26 -26.60 -8.71 -92.85
C THR A 26 -26.19 -7.24 -92.60
N THR A 27 -26.00 -6.86 -91.39
CA THR A 27 -25.59 -5.51 -90.94
C THR A 27 -24.42 -5.65 -90.00
N PRO A 28 -23.19 -5.96 -90.41
CA PRO A 28 -22.03 -6.05 -89.61
C PRO A 28 -21.77 -4.70 -88.95
N ASP A 29 -21.27 -4.69 -87.69
CA ASP A 29 -20.89 -3.43 -86.96
C ASP A 29 -19.85 -2.68 -87.79
N PRO A 30 -20.06 -1.39 -88.06
CA PRO A 30 -19.15 -0.60 -88.91
C PRO A 30 -17.70 -0.53 -88.40
N SER A 31 -17.45 -0.84 -87.13
CA SER A 31 -16.12 -0.86 -86.51
C SER A 31 -15.42 -2.22 -86.68
N SER A 32 -16.09 -3.26 -87.21
CA SER A 32 -15.54 -4.60 -87.37
C SER A 32 -15.28 -4.97 -88.84
N ILE A 33 -14.19 -5.65 -89.11
CA ILE A 33 -13.96 -6.30 -90.45
C ILE A 33 -14.66 -7.64 -90.52
N LEU A 34 -14.79 -8.33 -89.35
CA LEU A 34 -15.52 -9.61 -89.21
C LEU A 34 -16.50 -9.41 -88.01
N ASP A 35 -17.80 -9.57 -88.28
CA ASP A 35 -18.86 -9.62 -87.28
C ASP A 35 -19.55 -10.96 -87.34
N VAL A 36 -19.49 -11.72 -86.23
CA VAL A 36 -20.08 -13.08 -86.11
C VAL A 36 -21.18 -13.06 -85.07
N GLN A 37 -22.44 -13.17 -85.49
CA GLN A 37 -23.61 -13.17 -84.60
C GLN A 37 -24.24 -14.60 -84.58
N ALA A 38 -24.45 -15.10 -83.33
CA ALA A 38 -25.19 -16.36 -83.13
C ALA A 38 -25.78 -16.35 -81.71
N THR A 39 -26.96 -17.00 -81.59
CA THR A 39 -27.63 -17.16 -80.27
C THR A 39 -27.25 -18.45 -79.56
N ASN A 40 -26.69 -19.41 -80.28
CA ASN A 40 -26.43 -20.81 -79.81
C ASN A 40 -25.15 -21.43 -80.34
N LYS A 41 -24.27 -20.66 -80.99
CA LYS A 41 -22.99 -21.10 -81.54
C LYS A 41 -21.90 -20.08 -81.21
N GLY A 42 -20.68 -20.55 -80.92
CA GLY A 42 -19.50 -19.75 -80.73
C GLY A 42 -18.56 -19.76 -81.92
N MET A 43 -17.49 -19.01 -81.85
CA MET A 43 -16.38 -19.06 -82.79
C MET A 43 -15.29 -20.01 -82.25
N LEU A 44 -14.85 -20.96 -83.05
CA LEU A 44 -13.66 -21.72 -82.74
C LEU A 44 -12.46 -21.07 -83.38
N ILE A 45 -11.60 -20.48 -82.59
CA ILE A 45 -10.30 -20.01 -83.08
C ILE A 45 -9.34 -21.20 -83.26
N PRO A 46 -8.27 -21.02 -84.05
CA PRO A 46 -7.30 -22.07 -84.22
C PRO A 46 -6.80 -22.71 -82.94
N ARG A 47 -6.88 -24.01 -82.85
CA ARG A 47 -6.40 -24.78 -81.71
C ARG A 47 -5.02 -25.33 -81.99
N VAL A 48 -4.02 -24.96 -81.17
CA VAL A 48 -2.62 -25.31 -81.38
C VAL A 48 -2.03 -25.87 -80.09
N GLY A 49 -0.98 -26.69 -80.23
CA GLY A 49 -0.25 -27.17 -79.05
C GLY A 49 1.04 -26.34 -78.91
N LEU A 50 0.94 -25.25 -78.13
CA LEU A 50 2.13 -24.45 -77.77
C LEU A 50 3.01 -25.21 -76.78
N THR A 51 4.32 -25.10 -76.91
CA THR A 51 5.32 -25.77 -76.03
C THR A 51 5.88 -24.88 -74.95
N SER A 52 5.69 -23.58 -75.08
CA SER A 52 6.08 -22.56 -74.11
C SER A 52 5.41 -21.24 -74.44
N THR A 53 5.51 -20.30 -73.53
CA THR A 53 5.08 -18.87 -73.75
C THR A 53 5.91 -18.18 -74.84
N THR A 54 7.13 -18.62 -75.11
CA THR A 54 8.01 -18.13 -76.18
C THR A 54 8.01 -18.99 -77.46
N ASP A 55 7.04 -19.91 -77.63
CA ASP A 55 7.00 -20.81 -78.77
C ASP A 55 6.76 -20.07 -80.09
N VAL A 56 7.79 -19.99 -80.87
CA VAL A 56 7.74 -19.47 -82.27
C VAL A 56 7.95 -20.59 -83.31
N VAL A 57 7.96 -21.89 -82.90
CA VAL A 57 8.16 -23.04 -83.73
C VAL A 57 6.82 -23.59 -84.23
N THR A 58 5.86 -23.72 -83.33
CA THR A 58 4.48 -24.20 -83.64
C THR A 58 3.78 -23.23 -84.59
N ILE A 59 3.91 -21.95 -84.39
CA ILE A 59 3.50 -20.87 -85.33
C ILE A 59 4.72 -20.07 -85.68
N GLN A 60 5.18 -20.16 -86.90
CA GLN A 60 6.37 -19.45 -87.35
C GLN A 60 6.04 -17.97 -87.63
N ASN A 61 6.81 -17.06 -86.97
CA ASN A 61 6.64 -15.60 -87.08
C ASN A 61 5.21 -15.12 -86.72
N PRO A 62 4.69 -15.43 -85.54
CA PRO A 62 3.33 -15.06 -85.17
C PRO A 62 3.22 -13.50 -85.21
N ALA A 63 2.13 -13.02 -85.79
CA ALA A 63 1.85 -11.57 -85.78
C ALA A 63 1.37 -11.15 -84.45
N GLU A 64 1.77 -9.95 -84.02
CA GLU A 64 1.26 -9.33 -82.79
C GLU A 64 -0.28 -9.24 -82.82
N GLY A 65 -0.94 -9.62 -81.73
CA GLY A 65 -2.40 -9.76 -81.64
C GLY A 65 -2.98 -11.07 -82.19
N LEU A 66 -2.15 -11.99 -82.73
CA LEU A 66 -2.64 -13.27 -83.15
C LEU A 66 -3.21 -14.08 -81.98
N MET A 67 -4.49 -14.51 -82.08
CA MET A 67 -5.18 -15.30 -81.09
C MET A 67 -5.26 -16.80 -81.43
N VAL A 68 -4.96 -17.59 -80.41
CA VAL A 68 -5.09 -19.08 -80.51
C VAL A 68 -5.67 -19.65 -79.22
N TYR A 69 -6.18 -20.88 -79.34
CA TYR A 69 -6.46 -21.69 -78.12
C TYR A 69 -5.36 -22.77 -78.00
N ASN A 70 -4.58 -22.63 -76.93
CA ASN A 70 -3.59 -23.67 -76.64
C ASN A 70 -4.27 -24.93 -76.08
N THR A 71 -3.90 -26.07 -76.59
CA THR A 71 -4.44 -27.38 -76.17
C THR A 71 -3.47 -28.22 -75.37
N THR A 72 -2.23 -27.74 -75.16
CA THR A 72 -1.16 -28.48 -74.49
C THR A 72 -1.04 -27.97 -73.05
N GLU A 73 -0.82 -28.90 -72.14
CA GLU A 73 -0.40 -28.64 -70.79
C GLU A 73 1.08 -28.98 -70.66
N ASP A 74 1.93 -28.01 -70.43
CA ASP A 74 3.37 -28.13 -70.25
C ASP A 74 3.90 -27.15 -69.25
N ILE A 75 5.17 -27.23 -68.84
CA ILE A 75 5.79 -26.34 -67.85
C ILE A 75 5.68 -24.90 -68.31
N GLY A 76 4.88 -24.09 -67.58
CA GLY A 76 4.70 -22.67 -67.82
C GLY A 76 3.61 -22.28 -68.85
N ILE A 77 2.88 -23.25 -69.46
CA ILE A 77 1.76 -22.98 -70.38
C ILE A 77 0.65 -24.02 -70.14
N SER A 78 -0.58 -23.57 -69.97
CA SER A 78 -1.77 -24.41 -69.75
C SER A 78 -2.77 -24.26 -70.91
N PRO A 79 -3.70 -25.20 -71.08
CA PRO A 79 -4.79 -25.05 -72.05
C PRO A 79 -5.59 -23.79 -71.78
N GLY A 80 -5.80 -22.94 -72.87
CA GLY A 80 -6.49 -21.67 -72.70
C GLY A 80 -6.36 -20.81 -73.95
N PHE A 81 -7.03 -19.62 -73.88
CA PHE A 81 -6.89 -18.60 -74.94
C PHE A 81 -5.61 -17.82 -74.74
N TYR A 82 -4.82 -17.69 -75.79
CA TYR A 82 -3.57 -16.91 -75.78
C TYR A 82 -3.57 -15.97 -76.99
N PHE A 83 -2.90 -14.84 -76.80
CA PHE A 83 -2.54 -13.96 -77.92
C PHE A 83 -1.03 -13.69 -77.89
N TRP A 84 -0.46 -13.47 -79.08
CA TRP A 84 0.95 -13.09 -79.23
C TRP A 84 1.11 -11.60 -79.05
N ASP A 85 1.95 -11.15 -78.07
CA ASP A 85 2.19 -9.71 -77.82
C ASP A 85 3.37 -9.11 -78.60
N GLY A 86 3.98 -9.91 -79.48
CA GLY A 86 5.19 -9.55 -80.25
C GLY A 86 6.46 -10.24 -79.70
N SER A 87 6.44 -10.79 -78.52
CA SER A 87 7.53 -11.53 -77.85
C SER A 87 7.09 -12.84 -77.22
N ASP A 88 5.89 -12.87 -76.61
CA ASP A 88 5.40 -13.99 -75.82
C ASP A 88 3.90 -14.31 -76.12
N TRP A 89 3.51 -15.53 -75.89
CA TRP A 89 2.10 -15.98 -75.87
C TRP A 89 1.54 -15.62 -74.44
N ILE A 90 0.71 -14.61 -74.41
CA ILE A 90 0.05 -14.11 -73.21
C ILE A 90 -1.31 -14.78 -73.04
N VAL A 91 -1.58 -15.39 -71.90
CA VAL A 91 -2.89 -15.97 -71.62
C VAL A 91 -3.97 -14.89 -71.56
N PHE A 92 -5.05 -15.08 -72.27
CA PHE A 92 -6.21 -14.20 -72.23
C PHE A 92 -7.06 -14.58 -71.01
N ASN A 93 -6.66 -14.00 -69.82
CA ASN A 93 -7.35 -14.29 -68.55
C ASN A 93 -8.42 -13.23 -68.29
N THR A 94 -9.70 -13.61 -68.26
CA THR A 94 -10.82 -12.75 -67.98
C THR A 94 -11.10 -12.53 -66.50
N GLY A 95 -10.15 -12.72 -65.65
CA GLY A 95 -10.20 -12.27 -64.23
C GLY A 95 -11.30 -12.85 -63.35
N THR A 96 -11.71 -14.14 -63.55
CA THR A 96 -12.54 -14.85 -62.59
C THR A 96 -11.88 -16.16 -62.21
N GLY A 97 -11.25 -16.15 -61.01
CA GLY A 97 -10.98 -17.30 -60.17
C GLY A 97 -10.55 -18.63 -60.82
N GLY A 98 -9.28 -18.87 -60.94
CA GLY A 98 -8.72 -20.15 -61.24
C GLY A 98 -7.28 -20.27 -60.76
N SER A 99 -7.04 -21.15 -59.85
CA SER A 99 -5.76 -21.59 -59.34
C SER A 99 -4.72 -21.84 -60.45
N GLY A 100 -3.57 -21.15 -60.37
CA GLY A 100 -2.42 -21.44 -61.19
C GLY A 100 -1.66 -20.19 -61.62
N SER A 101 -1.09 -19.46 -60.71
CA SER A 101 -0.15 -18.37 -61.00
C SER A 101 1.28 -18.90 -60.95
N THR A 102 1.87 -19.02 -62.16
CA THR A 102 3.32 -18.86 -62.26
C THR A 102 3.60 -17.50 -62.88
N GLY A 103 3.98 -16.53 -62.04
CA GLY A 103 4.72 -15.35 -62.40
C GLY A 103 4.03 -14.26 -63.26
N GLY A 104 3.22 -13.42 -62.65
CA GLY A 104 2.74 -12.19 -63.24
C GLY A 104 2.01 -11.35 -62.19
N SER A 105 2.54 -10.28 -61.83
CA SER A 105 2.20 -9.18 -60.92
C SER A 105 0.72 -8.82 -60.71
N ASP A 106 -0.10 -9.72 -60.21
CA ASP A 106 -1.32 -9.38 -59.49
C ASP A 106 -1.14 -9.73 -58.01
N ASP A 107 -0.21 -8.98 -57.37
CA ASP A 107 0.08 -9.04 -55.94
C ASP A 107 -1.11 -8.53 -55.11
N LYS A 108 -2.30 -9.09 -55.36
CA LYS A 108 -3.50 -8.72 -54.61
C LYS A 108 -3.91 -9.89 -53.73
N TRP A 109 -3.88 -9.68 -52.44
CA TRP A 109 -4.48 -10.59 -51.48
C TRP A 109 -5.93 -10.88 -51.86
N SER A 110 -6.29 -12.19 -51.93
CA SER A 110 -7.64 -12.60 -52.28
C SER A 110 -8.66 -12.24 -51.20
N LYS A 111 -9.88 -11.89 -51.59
CA LYS A 111 -10.98 -11.64 -50.67
C LYS A 111 -11.46 -12.88 -49.92
N GLU A 112 -11.27 -14.03 -50.54
CA GLU A 112 -11.61 -15.36 -49.99
C GLU A 112 -10.45 -15.95 -49.16
N GLY A 113 -9.31 -15.27 -49.09
CA GLY A 113 -8.07 -15.75 -48.52
C GLY A 113 -7.25 -16.56 -49.52
N ASP A 114 -5.98 -16.76 -49.28
CA ASP A 114 -5.06 -17.52 -50.12
C ASP A 114 -4.60 -18.79 -49.41
N ASP A 115 -4.46 -19.87 -50.22
CA ASP A 115 -3.90 -21.11 -49.72
C ASP A 115 -2.38 -21.00 -49.69
N LEU A 116 -1.82 -20.88 -48.47
CA LEU A 116 -0.39 -20.64 -48.26
C LEU A 116 0.40 -21.94 -48.26
N SER A 117 1.40 -22.06 -49.15
CA SER A 117 2.22 -23.25 -49.31
C SER A 117 3.56 -23.24 -48.54
N GLY A 118 3.72 -22.27 -47.62
CA GLY A 118 4.79 -22.30 -46.60
C GLY A 118 5.87 -21.21 -46.68
N SER A 119 5.99 -20.48 -47.79
CA SER A 119 6.96 -19.37 -47.94
C SER A 119 6.33 -18.02 -48.28
N GLU A 120 5.03 -18.01 -48.45
CA GLU A 120 4.26 -16.80 -48.79
C GLU A 120 4.06 -15.97 -47.55
N PHE A 121 4.05 -14.62 -47.69
CA PHE A 121 3.84 -13.68 -46.61
C PHE A 121 3.09 -12.45 -47.12
N ILE A 122 2.39 -11.79 -46.17
CA ILE A 122 1.93 -10.42 -46.36
C ILE A 122 3.00 -9.49 -45.80
N GLY A 123 3.67 -8.70 -46.65
CA GLY A 123 4.70 -7.81 -46.19
C GLY A 123 5.48 -7.16 -47.32
N SER A 124 6.53 -6.46 -46.96
CA SER A 124 7.48 -5.86 -47.89
C SER A 124 8.79 -6.65 -47.91
N THR A 125 9.40 -6.78 -49.08
CA THR A 125 10.75 -7.37 -49.25
C THR A 125 11.88 -6.33 -49.14
N ASN A 126 11.51 -5.07 -48.96
CA ASN A 126 12.42 -3.93 -48.78
C ASN A 126 12.17 -3.30 -47.41
N TYR A 127 13.04 -2.38 -46.95
CA TYR A 127 12.91 -1.72 -45.69
C TYR A 127 11.81 -0.63 -45.72
N GLN A 128 10.53 -1.04 -45.98
CA GLN A 128 9.35 -0.20 -46.02
C GLN A 128 8.30 -0.72 -45.07
N SER A 129 7.49 0.17 -44.53
CA SER A 129 6.40 -0.17 -43.63
C SER A 129 5.25 -0.88 -44.37
N LEU A 130 4.63 -1.86 -43.73
CA LEU A 130 3.35 -2.41 -44.18
C LEU A 130 2.21 -1.55 -43.64
N GLN A 131 1.39 -1.02 -44.55
CA GLN A 131 0.26 -0.12 -44.21
C GLN A 131 -1.07 -0.84 -44.40
N PHE A 132 -1.94 -0.77 -43.41
CA PHE A 132 -3.34 -1.17 -43.48
C PHE A 132 -4.22 0.07 -43.63
N ARG A 133 -5.07 0.13 -44.65
CA ARG A 133 -5.93 1.26 -44.95
C ARG A 133 -7.39 0.87 -45.06
N VAL A 134 -8.27 1.73 -44.57
CA VAL A 134 -9.72 1.67 -44.76
C VAL A 134 -10.20 2.99 -45.35
N ASN A 135 -10.90 2.93 -46.49
CA ASN A 135 -11.33 4.12 -47.22
C ASN A 135 -10.18 5.15 -47.42
N ASN A 136 -9.01 4.63 -47.81
CA ASN A 136 -7.75 5.35 -48.00
C ASN A 136 -7.16 6.04 -46.76
N ASN A 137 -7.77 5.90 -45.59
CA ASN A 137 -7.19 6.35 -44.34
C ASN A 137 -6.29 5.23 -43.75
N GLU A 138 -5.13 5.59 -43.24
CA GLU A 138 -4.26 4.66 -42.52
C GLU A 138 -4.91 4.26 -41.18
N MET A 139 -5.04 2.96 -41.00
CA MET A 139 -5.64 2.36 -39.80
C MET A 139 -4.68 1.43 -39.09
N GLY A 140 -3.55 1.11 -39.73
CA GLY A 140 -2.51 0.29 -39.14
C GLY A 140 -1.19 0.41 -39.90
N LEU A 141 -0.09 0.28 -39.16
CA LEU A 141 1.27 0.37 -39.65
C LEU A 141 2.16 -0.65 -38.91
N ILE A 142 2.86 -1.49 -39.70
CA ILE A 142 3.96 -2.30 -39.18
C ILE A 142 5.26 -1.71 -39.70
N HIS A 143 6.06 -1.19 -38.80
CA HIS A 143 7.29 -0.50 -39.16
C HIS A 143 8.45 -1.50 -39.27
N PRO A 144 9.40 -1.35 -40.24
CA PRO A 144 10.51 -2.27 -40.42
C PRO A 144 11.47 -2.35 -39.22
N ASN A 145 11.44 -1.40 -38.32
CA ASN A 145 12.21 -1.39 -37.05
C ASN A 145 11.44 -2.00 -35.87
N GLY A 146 10.33 -2.71 -36.11
CA GLY A 146 9.56 -3.39 -35.05
C GLY A 146 8.46 -2.54 -34.42
N GLY A 147 8.23 -1.31 -34.86
CA GLY A 147 7.09 -0.49 -34.42
C GLY A 147 5.77 -1.05 -34.96
N LEU A 148 4.74 -1.13 -34.12
CA LEU A 148 3.40 -1.61 -34.46
C LEU A 148 2.34 -0.60 -34.03
N ALA A 149 1.66 0.01 -34.99
CA ALA A 149 0.58 0.96 -34.74
C ALA A 149 -0.73 0.48 -35.36
N PHE A 150 -1.81 0.43 -34.59
CA PHE A 150 -3.17 0.17 -35.08
C PHE A 150 -4.18 1.10 -34.43
N GLY A 151 -4.91 1.83 -35.26
CA GLY A 151 -5.90 2.83 -34.90
C GLY A 151 -5.76 4.09 -35.74
N ASN A 152 -6.81 4.88 -35.82
CA ASN A 152 -6.73 6.17 -36.51
C ASN A 152 -5.74 7.09 -35.79
N ASN A 153 -4.73 7.61 -36.51
CA ASN A 153 -3.63 8.40 -35.95
C ASN A 153 -2.85 7.70 -34.82
N ALA A 154 -2.77 6.37 -34.83
CA ALA A 154 -1.88 5.65 -33.93
C ALA A 154 -0.43 5.77 -34.42
N GLU A 155 0.52 6.08 -33.53
CA GLU A 155 1.92 6.28 -33.86
C GLU A 155 2.85 5.39 -33.02
N ALA A 156 3.65 4.53 -33.69
CA ALA A 156 4.64 3.65 -33.08
C ALA A 156 5.92 3.65 -33.91
N ASN A 157 6.65 4.75 -33.92
CA ASN A 157 7.77 4.97 -34.84
C ASN A 157 9.14 4.47 -34.33
N PRO A 158 9.49 4.53 -33.05
CA PRO A 158 10.77 3.99 -32.61
C PRO A 158 10.80 2.47 -32.52
N ASN A 159 12.00 1.92 -32.39
CA ASN A 159 12.22 0.47 -32.35
C ASN A 159 11.40 -0.24 -31.28
N ASN A 160 10.70 -1.32 -31.69
CA ASN A 160 9.95 -2.19 -30.79
C ASN A 160 8.86 -1.49 -29.98
N SER A 161 8.28 -0.41 -30.48
CA SER A 161 7.16 0.26 -29.83
C SER A 161 5.81 -0.27 -30.30
N LEU A 162 4.79 -0.14 -29.47
CA LEU A 162 3.41 -0.60 -29.72
C LEU A 162 2.40 0.50 -29.45
N ALA A 163 1.58 0.85 -30.41
CA ALA A 163 0.48 1.78 -30.27
C ALA A 163 -0.83 1.16 -30.76
N LEU A 164 -1.79 0.92 -29.90
CA LEU A 164 -3.11 0.37 -30.24
C LEU A 164 -4.23 1.28 -29.74
N GLY A 165 -4.94 1.90 -30.65
CA GLY A 165 -6.08 2.78 -30.34
C GLY A 165 -6.03 4.08 -31.11
N THR A 166 -7.17 4.77 -31.22
CA THR A 166 -7.23 6.09 -31.86
C THR A 166 -6.38 7.10 -31.11
N ASN A 167 -5.48 7.79 -31.81
CA ASN A 167 -4.51 8.73 -31.24
C ASN A 167 -3.62 8.09 -30.14
N ALA A 168 -3.35 6.80 -30.19
CA ALA A 168 -2.36 6.18 -29.31
C ALA A 168 -0.96 6.58 -29.78
N ASP A 169 -0.12 7.08 -28.88
CA ASP A 169 1.20 7.61 -29.18
C ASP A 169 2.32 6.89 -28.42
N ALA A 170 3.13 6.11 -29.14
CA ALA A 170 4.38 5.49 -28.71
C ALA A 170 5.53 5.90 -29.65
N SER A 171 5.53 7.16 -30.15
CA SER A 171 6.34 7.62 -31.29
C SER A 171 7.71 8.17 -30.91
N VAL A 172 7.97 8.52 -29.64
CA VAL A 172 9.16 9.27 -29.23
C VAL A 172 10.31 8.38 -28.76
N SER A 173 10.04 7.31 -28.05
CA SER A 173 11.07 6.49 -27.39
C SER A 173 10.93 5.00 -27.70
N ASN A 174 12.06 4.27 -27.71
CA ASN A 174 12.08 2.84 -27.97
C ASN A 174 11.39 2.02 -26.86
N GLU A 175 10.88 0.83 -27.27
CA GLU A 175 10.28 -0.15 -26.35
C GLU A 175 9.10 0.42 -25.54
N ALA A 176 8.39 1.41 -26.10
CA ALA A 176 7.21 2.00 -25.47
C ALA A 176 5.92 1.27 -25.88
N VAL A 177 4.95 1.22 -24.98
CA VAL A 177 3.64 0.57 -25.19
C VAL A 177 2.51 1.54 -24.86
N ALA A 178 1.69 1.91 -25.85
CA ALA A 178 0.50 2.73 -25.71
C ALA A 178 -0.74 1.95 -26.16
N ILE A 179 -1.64 1.59 -25.27
CA ILE A 179 -2.86 0.82 -25.59
C ILE A 179 -4.10 1.53 -25.06
N GLY A 180 -4.95 1.97 -25.96
CA GLY A 180 -6.20 2.66 -25.68
C GLY A 180 -6.31 4.00 -26.42
N PRO A 181 -7.51 4.57 -26.50
CA PRO A 181 -7.68 5.87 -27.15
C PRO A 181 -6.96 6.99 -26.42
N SER A 182 -6.25 7.84 -27.17
CA SER A 182 -5.51 9.01 -26.65
C SER A 182 -4.46 8.66 -25.59
N THR A 183 -3.96 7.42 -25.57
CA THR A 183 -2.84 7.02 -24.69
C THR A 183 -1.53 7.61 -25.18
N THR A 184 -0.66 7.96 -24.24
CA THR A 184 0.67 8.50 -24.53
C THR A 184 1.73 7.72 -23.74
N ALA A 185 2.68 7.08 -24.44
CA ALA A 185 3.81 6.36 -23.88
C ALA A 185 5.10 6.82 -24.57
N THR A 186 5.57 8.01 -24.26
CA THR A 186 6.73 8.63 -24.93
C THR A 186 8.04 8.49 -24.16
N GLY A 187 8.00 7.89 -22.96
CA GLY A 187 9.21 7.53 -22.21
C GLY A 187 9.84 6.22 -22.68
N PHE A 188 11.16 6.08 -22.61
CA PHE A 188 11.86 4.83 -22.93
C PHE A 188 11.42 3.71 -21.98
N ARG A 189 11.01 2.55 -22.54
CA ARG A 189 10.43 1.42 -21.79
C ARG A 189 9.21 1.79 -20.96
N SER A 190 8.43 2.75 -21.41
CA SER A 190 7.21 3.14 -20.72
C SER A 190 6.00 2.35 -21.21
N THR A 191 5.01 2.18 -20.35
CA THR A 191 3.76 1.49 -20.66
C THR A 191 2.57 2.33 -20.22
N ALA A 192 1.70 2.69 -21.17
CA ALA A 192 0.43 3.34 -20.91
C ALA A 192 -0.73 2.50 -21.43
N ILE A 193 -1.67 2.14 -20.60
CA ILE A 193 -2.86 1.35 -20.97
C ILE A 193 -4.12 1.95 -20.36
N GLY A 194 -5.07 2.33 -21.21
CA GLY A 194 -6.34 2.91 -20.81
C GLY A 194 -6.72 4.14 -21.65
N TYR A 195 -7.93 4.63 -21.48
CA TYR A 195 -8.32 5.89 -22.12
C TYR A 195 -7.49 7.05 -21.52
N ASN A 196 -6.86 7.84 -22.38
CA ASN A 196 -6.06 9.01 -21.97
C ASN A 196 -4.97 8.71 -20.92
N ALA A 197 -4.50 7.46 -20.84
CA ALA A 197 -3.39 7.09 -19.95
C ALA A 197 -2.08 7.73 -20.44
N ASN A 198 -1.25 8.21 -19.51
CA ASN A 198 -0.07 8.99 -19.82
C ASN A 198 1.18 8.46 -19.10
N ALA A 199 2.12 7.90 -19.85
CA ALA A 199 3.44 7.46 -19.42
C ALA A 199 4.53 8.20 -20.20
N SER A 200 4.49 9.55 -20.18
CA SER A 200 5.36 10.42 -20.95
C SER A 200 6.47 11.06 -20.11
N ASN A 201 7.44 11.66 -20.83
CA ASN A 201 8.50 12.49 -20.27
C ASN A 201 9.51 11.80 -19.34
N ALA A 202 9.31 10.54 -18.97
CA ALA A 202 10.23 9.83 -18.08
C ALA A 202 10.33 8.35 -18.48
N ASN A 203 11.48 7.73 -18.20
CA ASN A 203 11.74 6.35 -18.58
C ASN A 203 11.24 5.34 -17.55
N SER A 204 10.91 4.13 -18.03
CA SER A 204 10.50 3.00 -17.21
C SER A 204 9.27 3.28 -16.36
N THR A 205 8.31 3.98 -16.92
CA THR A 205 7.05 4.34 -16.26
C THR A 205 5.92 3.40 -16.64
N VAL A 206 4.97 3.23 -15.75
CA VAL A 206 3.76 2.44 -15.98
C VAL A 206 2.52 3.24 -15.59
N ALA A 207 1.63 3.49 -16.54
CA ALA A 207 0.34 4.14 -16.34
C ALA A 207 -0.79 3.20 -16.78
N LEU A 208 -1.55 2.65 -15.86
CA LEU A 208 -2.66 1.73 -16.14
C LEU A 208 -3.97 2.27 -15.58
N GLY A 209 -4.91 2.59 -16.46
CA GLY A 209 -6.24 3.05 -16.10
C GLY A 209 -6.67 4.29 -16.90
N ASP A 210 -7.96 4.60 -16.83
CA ASP A 210 -8.52 5.82 -17.40
C ASP A 210 -7.83 7.05 -16.76
N SER A 211 -7.19 7.85 -17.60
CA SER A 211 -6.48 9.07 -17.18
C SER A 211 -5.40 8.85 -16.10
N ALA A 212 -4.86 7.62 -16.01
CA ALA A 212 -3.70 7.34 -15.18
C ALA A 212 -2.47 8.10 -15.72
N SER A 213 -1.66 8.69 -14.84
CA SER A 213 -0.53 9.54 -15.23
C SER A 213 0.73 9.18 -14.47
N ALA A 214 1.73 8.59 -15.16
CA ALA A 214 3.04 8.26 -14.63
C ALA A 214 4.11 9.05 -15.38
N THR A 215 4.45 10.25 -14.91
CA THR A 215 5.35 11.17 -15.61
C THR A 215 6.70 11.39 -14.92
N SER A 216 6.98 10.60 -13.89
CA SER A 216 8.26 10.62 -13.15
C SER A 216 9.07 9.36 -13.42
N PHE A 217 10.39 9.45 -13.41
CA PHE A 217 11.30 8.34 -13.68
C PHE A 217 11.05 7.13 -12.76
N GLN A 218 10.93 5.93 -13.36
CA GLN A 218 10.68 4.66 -12.68
C GLN A 218 9.42 4.68 -11.78
N SER A 219 8.39 5.39 -12.20
CA SER A 219 7.15 5.51 -11.43
C SER A 219 6.02 4.63 -11.96
N VAL A 220 5.06 4.33 -11.10
CA VAL A 220 3.90 3.47 -11.38
C VAL A 220 2.61 4.15 -10.95
N ALA A 221 1.68 4.39 -11.87
CA ALA A 221 0.34 4.90 -11.62
C ALA A 221 -0.70 3.88 -12.10
N ILE A 222 -1.43 3.26 -11.19
CA ILE A 222 -2.45 2.25 -11.49
C ILE A 222 -3.78 2.63 -10.85
N GLY A 223 -4.78 2.85 -11.69
CA GLY A 223 -6.12 3.24 -11.30
C GLY A 223 -6.61 4.45 -12.08
N LYS A 224 -7.93 4.65 -12.09
CA LYS A 224 -8.51 5.84 -12.71
C LYS A 224 -7.99 7.11 -12.04
N ASN A 225 -7.45 8.05 -12.83
CA ASN A 225 -6.84 9.30 -12.34
C ASN A 225 -5.72 9.07 -11.29
N ALA A 226 -5.10 7.90 -11.24
CA ALA A 226 -3.90 7.71 -10.44
C ALA A 226 -2.75 8.56 -10.99
N SER A 227 -1.97 9.21 -10.14
CA SER A 227 -0.94 10.15 -10.59
C SER A 227 0.37 10.00 -9.82
N THR A 228 1.46 9.91 -10.60
CA THR A 228 2.83 10.07 -10.09
C THR A 228 3.51 11.18 -10.88
N SER A 229 3.68 12.34 -10.27
CA SER A 229 4.29 13.52 -10.92
C SER A 229 5.33 14.15 -10.00
N GLY A 230 6.36 14.72 -10.61
CA GLY A 230 7.35 15.54 -9.91
C GLY A 230 8.63 14.81 -9.52
N ASN A 231 8.61 13.70 -8.78
CA ASN A 231 9.81 13.04 -8.28
C ASN A 231 9.90 11.56 -8.64
N ASN A 232 11.10 10.98 -8.58
CA ASN A 232 11.40 9.63 -9.06
C ASN A 232 10.90 8.52 -8.12
N ASN A 233 10.75 7.30 -8.68
CA ASN A 233 10.42 6.08 -7.95
C ASN A 233 9.12 6.17 -7.15
N ALA A 234 8.16 6.97 -7.59
CA ALA A 234 6.88 7.11 -6.92
C ALA A 234 5.89 6.04 -7.38
N MET A 235 5.02 5.59 -6.49
CA MET A 235 4.00 4.58 -6.78
C MET A 235 2.62 5.05 -6.30
N ALA A 236 1.65 5.12 -7.21
CA ALA A 236 0.26 5.45 -6.91
C ALA A 236 -0.65 4.30 -7.36
N LEU A 237 -1.27 3.59 -6.43
CA LEU A 237 -2.19 2.49 -6.67
C LEU A 237 -3.56 2.78 -6.05
N GLY A 238 -4.54 3.01 -6.89
CA GLY A 238 -5.91 3.29 -6.50
C GLY A 238 -6.53 4.41 -7.32
N THR A 239 -7.84 4.45 -7.38
CA THR A 239 -8.55 5.56 -8.05
C THR A 239 -8.26 6.88 -7.33
N HIS A 240 -7.86 7.91 -8.10
CA HIS A 240 -7.45 9.22 -7.59
C HIS A 240 -6.26 9.19 -6.59
N SER A 241 -5.49 8.11 -6.56
CA SER A 241 -4.28 8.07 -5.73
C SER A 241 -3.19 8.99 -6.30
N THR A 242 -2.42 9.63 -5.45
CA THR A 242 -1.39 10.59 -5.84
C THR A 242 -0.09 10.37 -5.06
N ALA A 243 1.02 10.10 -5.76
CA ALA A 243 2.34 9.97 -5.17
C ALA A 243 3.30 10.96 -5.84
N THR A 244 3.63 12.06 -5.15
CA THR A 244 4.48 13.14 -5.66
C THR A 244 5.81 13.27 -4.92
N GLY A 245 5.96 12.63 -3.77
CA GLY A 245 7.24 12.54 -3.06
C GLY A 245 8.22 11.60 -3.74
N GLU A 246 9.51 11.88 -3.67
CA GLU A 246 10.54 10.95 -4.14
C GLU A 246 10.51 9.67 -3.30
N ASN A 247 10.54 8.50 -3.96
CA ASN A 247 10.42 7.20 -3.31
C ASN A 247 9.15 7.05 -2.45
N SER A 248 8.07 7.73 -2.83
CA SER A 248 6.80 7.68 -2.10
C SER A 248 5.84 6.63 -2.64
N THR A 249 4.94 6.16 -1.79
CA THR A 249 3.92 5.18 -2.15
C THR A 249 2.54 5.61 -1.64
N ALA A 250 1.59 5.77 -2.54
CA ALA A 250 0.18 5.98 -2.23
C ALA A 250 -0.63 4.73 -2.61
N LEU A 251 -1.17 4.02 -1.65
CA LEU A 251 -1.95 2.79 -1.85
C LEU A 251 -3.34 2.92 -1.23
N GLY A 252 -4.32 3.11 -2.06
CA GLY A 252 -5.71 3.28 -1.68
C GLY A 252 -6.42 4.31 -2.54
N VAL A 253 -7.76 4.29 -2.54
CA VAL A 253 -8.55 5.31 -3.23
C VAL A 253 -8.32 6.66 -2.56
N SER A 254 -8.00 7.68 -3.36
CA SER A 254 -7.68 9.04 -2.91
C SER A 254 -6.51 9.12 -1.89
N ALA A 255 -5.65 8.10 -1.83
CA ALA A 255 -4.44 8.16 -1.03
C ALA A 255 -3.44 9.16 -1.60
N THR A 256 -2.79 9.96 -0.76
CA THR A 256 -1.80 10.97 -1.15
C THR A 256 -0.49 10.79 -0.39
N ALA A 257 0.62 10.59 -1.12
CA ALA A 257 1.96 10.52 -0.56
C ALA A 257 2.86 11.58 -1.19
N SER A 258 2.97 12.74 -0.54
CA SER A 258 3.75 13.88 -1.04
C SER A 258 5.07 14.09 -0.31
N GLY A 259 5.26 13.50 0.86
CA GLY A 259 6.55 13.49 1.56
C GLY A 259 7.58 12.58 0.89
N GLN A 260 8.85 12.96 0.88
CA GLN A 260 9.94 12.09 0.42
C GLN A 260 10.04 10.85 1.33
N TYR A 261 10.22 9.65 0.76
CA TYR A 261 10.23 8.37 1.48
C TYR A 261 8.95 8.11 2.30
N SER A 262 7.82 8.69 1.90
CA SER A 262 6.56 8.52 2.61
C SER A 262 5.69 7.42 2.01
N MET A 263 4.81 6.86 2.85
CA MET A 263 3.80 5.89 2.43
C MET A 263 2.43 6.27 3.01
N ALA A 264 1.44 6.38 2.14
CA ALA A 264 0.05 6.57 2.51
C ALA A 264 -0.72 5.28 2.17
N LEU A 265 -1.26 4.60 3.17
CA LEU A 265 -1.96 3.33 3.02
C LEU A 265 -3.38 3.42 3.54
N GLY A 266 -4.35 3.24 2.66
CA GLY A 266 -5.77 3.23 2.95
C GLY A 266 -6.54 4.33 2.22
N TYR A 267 -7.86 4.28 2.30
CA TYR A 267 -8.74 5.29 1.72
C TYR A 267 -8.46 6.68 2.30
N GLY A 268 -8.22 7.66 1.43
CA GLY A 268 -8.01 9.06 1.83
C GLY A 268 -6.82 9.30 2.77
N SER A 269 -5.87 8.33 2.86
CA SER A 269 -4.66 8.51 3.68
C SER A 269 -3.75 9.59 3.09
N GLU A 270 -3.14 10.43 3.94
CA GLU A 270 -2.31 11.55 3.52
C GLU A 270 -0.98 11.58 4.26
N ALA A 271 0.12 11.26 3.55
CA ALA A 271 1.48 11.25 4.07
C ALA A 271 2.29 12.41 3.45
N THR A 272 2.33 13.55 4.14
CA THR A 272 2.95 14.79 3.65
C THR A 272 4.35 15.03 4.19
N GLN A 273 4.71 14.37 5.30
CA GLN A 273 6.00 14.52 5.94
C GLN A 273 7.02 13.54 5.40
N VAL A 274 8.30 13.93 5.43
CA VAL A 274 9.44 13.07 5.06
C VAL A 274 9.56 11.87 6.00
N ASN A 275 9.86 10.68 5.46
CA ASN A 275 10.05 9.43 6.23
C ASN A 275 8.83 9.02 7.06
N THR A 276 7.63 9.24 6.57
CA THR A 276 6.39 8.99 7.29
C THR A 276 5.58 7.87 6.64
N ILE A 277 5.04 6.97 7.44
CA ILE A 277 4.04 5.98 7.02
C ILE A 277 2.72 6.34 7.72
N ILE A 278 1.70 6.62 6.92
CA ILE A 278 0.33 6.88 7.41
C ILE A 278 -0.54 5.68 7.06
N LEU A 279 -1.20 5.14 8.08
CA LEU A 279 -2.17 4.05 7.95
C LEU A 279 -3.58 4.62 8.15
N GLY A 280 -4.32 4.80 7.06
CA GLY A 280 -5.66 5.37 7.08
C GLY A 280 -5.67 6.88 7.04
N ASN A 281 -6.87 7.44 7.06
CA ASN A 281 -7.12 8.88 7.02
C ASN A 281 -7.21 9.51 8.43
N ASP A 282 -6.99 10.80 8.50
CA ASP A 282 -7.17 11.61 9.73
C ASP A 282 -8.63 12.06 9.87
N ILE A 283 -9.54 11.08 10.00
CA ILE A 283 -10.93 11.39 10.35
C ILE A 283 -11.04 11.38 11.87
N THR A 284 -11.22 12.55 12.44
CA THR A 284 -11.32 12.77 13.90
C THR A 284 -12.69 12.39 14.46
N ASP A 285 -13.70 12.21 13.62
CA ASP A 285 -15.04 11.78 14.05
C ASP A 285 -15.13 10.26 14.18
N ALA A 286 -15.21 9.77 15.41
CA ALA A 286 -15.33 8.34 15.73
C ALA A 286 -16.65 7.71 15.20
N THR A 287 -17.59 8.52 14.75
CA THR A 287 -18.86 8.05 14.16
C THR A 287 -18.77 7.87 12.65
N ASP A 288 -17.67 8.31 12.01
CA ASP A 288 -17.50 8.17 10.58
C ASP A 288 -17.13 6.70 10.22
N TRP A 289 -18.01 6.06 9.45
CA TRP A 289 -17.79 4.73 8.88
C TRP A 289 -16.50 4.62 8.06
N ALA A 290 -15.95 5.75 7.59
CA ALA A 290 -14.71 5.80 6.82
C ALA A 290 -13.43 5.83 7.69
N ALA A 291 -13.55 5.87 9.02
CA ALA A 291 -12.40 5.86 9.92
C ALA A 291 -11.62 4.56 9.80
N THR A 292 -10.41 4.61 9.27
CA THR A 292 -9.56 3.43 9.12
C THR A 292 -9.09 2.93 10.48
N LYS A 293 -9.21 1.62 10.70
CA LYS A 293 -8.71 0.91 11.87
C LYS A 293 -7.61 -0.07 11.44
N VAL A 294 -6.61 -0.26 12.27
CA VAL A 294 -5.51 -1.19 12.04
C VAL A 294 -5.66 -2.38 12.99
N GLY A 295 -5.91 -3.55 12.44
CA GLY A 295 -5.96 -4.83 13.17
C GLY A 295 -4.69 -5.63 12.93
N ILE A 296 -4.00 -6.05 13.99
CA ILE A 296 -2.89 -6.99 13.91
C ILE A 296 -3.32 -8.28 14.62
N GLY A 297 -3.48 -9.36 13.85
CA GLY A 297 -3.99 -10.63 14.36
C GLY A 297 -5.51 -10.65 14.63
N THR A 298 -6.24 -9.62 14.20
CA THR A 298 -7.71 -9.54 14.25
C THR A 298 -8.26 -9.04 12.92
N THR A 299 -9.43 -9.52 12.53
CA THR A 299 -10.14 -9.12 11.30
C THR A 299 -11.26 -8.11 11.57
N ASN A 300 -11.58 -7.85 12.83
CA ASN A 300 -12.67 -6.91 13.21
C ASN A 300 -12.21 -5.98 14.34
N PRO A 301 -11.26 -5.05 14.07
CA PRO A 301 -10.76 -4.14 15.09
C PRO A 301 -11.85 -3.17 15.56
N THR A 302 -11.99 -3.02 16.86
CA THR A 302 -12.91 -2.10 17.52
C THR A 302 -12.29 -0.72 17.74
N GLU A 303 -10.94 -0.67 17.88
CA GLU A 303 -10.16 0.53 18.12
C GLU A 303 -9.32 0.93 16.88
N LYS A 304 -8.76 2.14 16.87
CA LYS A 304 -7.87 2.64 15.80
C LYS A 304 -6.66 1.72 15.55
N LEU A 305 -6.10 1.16 16.62
CA LEU A 305 -5.10 0.09 16.57
C LEU A 305 -5.47 -0.99 17.57
N GLU A 306 -5.76 -2.18 17.09
CA GLU A 306 -6.03 -3.36 17.90
C GLU A 306 -5.07 -4.49 17.55
N VAL A 307 -4.35 -4.99 18.57
CA VAL A 307 -3.36 -6.05 18.42
C VAL A 307 -3.77 -7.28 19.24
N HIS A 308 -4.10 -8.38 18.59
CA HIS A 308 -4.23 -9.69 19.24
C HIS A 308 -2.85 -10.36 19.31
N GLY A 309 -2.10 -10.04 20.35
CA GLY A 309 -0.74 -10.52 20.57
C GLY A 309 0.11 -9.57 21.42
N ASN A 310 1.41 -9.83 21.45
CA ASN A 310 2.34 -9.04 22.24
C ASN A 310 2.87 -7.83 21.45
N ILE A 311 2.98 -6.68 22.10
CA ILE A 311 3.67 -5.50 21.61
C ILE A 311 5.02 -5.38 22.31
N LYS A 312 6.14 -5.41 21.57
CA LYS A 312 7.49 -5.20 22.09
C LYS A 312 8.02 -3.85 21.66
N ILE A 313 8.30 -2.98 22.62
CA ILE A 313 9.05 -1.73 22.40
C ILE A 313 10.48 -1.99 22.82
N GLN A 314 11.39 -2.15 21.85
CA GLN A 314 12.77 -2.57 22.13
C GLN A 314 13.67 -1.43 22.58
N GLN A 315 13.51 -0.26 21.97
CA GLN A 315 14.24 0.96 22.34
C GLN A 315 13.27 2.13 22.24
N GLY A 316 12.97 2.79 23.37
CA GLY A 316 12.02 3.89 23.42
C GLY A 316 11.06 3.78 24.59
N LYS A 317 10.01 4.54 24.54
CA LYS A 317 8.96 4.62 25.57
C LYS A 317 7.59 4.54 24.94
N LEU A 318 6.63 3.95 25.63
CA LEU A 318 5.22 4.20 25.36
C LEU A 318 4.89 5.57 25.97
N LYS A 319 4.63 6.57 25.11
CA LYS A 319 4.27 7.93 25.51
C LYS A 319 2.77 8.11 25.28
N MET A 320 2.07 8.52 26.32
CA MET A 320 0.66 8.91 26.27
C MET A 320 0.55 10.37 26.64
N GLU A 321 -0.07 11.18 25.78
CA GLU A 321 -0.28 12.62 26.02
C GLU A 321 -1.77 12.91 26.01
N ASN A 322 -2.25 13.63 27.03
CA ASN A 322 -3.67 13.99 27.19
C ASN A 322 -4.63 12.78 27.18
N SER A 323 -4.17 11.64 27.65
CA SER A 323 -4.94 10.39 27.68
C SER A 323 -4.59 9.55 28.90
N SER A 324 -5.43 8.59 29.25
CA SER A 324 -5.23 7.64 30.34
C SER A 324 -4.72 6.29 29.83
N LEU A 325 -3.92 5.59 30.66
CA LEU A 325 -3.54 4.22 30.42
C LEU A 325 -4.56 3.29 31.13
N GLN A 326 -5.26 2.48 30.35
CA GLN A 326 -6.10 1.42 30.90
C GLN A 326 -5.35 0.07 30.79
N LEU A 327 -5.10 -0.56 31.94
CA LEU A 327 -4.53 -1.91 32.01
C LEU A 327 -5.57 -2.84 32.65
N ALA A 328 -6.30 -3.57 31.82
CA ALA A 328 -7.39 -4.45 32.23
C ALA A 328 -6.99 -5.90 31.98
N ASP A 329 -6.27 -6.51 32.93
CA ASP A 329 -5.81 -7.92 32.88
C ASP A 329 -6.75 -8.89 33.59
N GLY A 330 -7.88 -8.41 34.10
CA GLY A 330 -8.84 -9.17 34.90
C GLY A 330 -8.53 -9.21 36.40
N THR A 331 -7.37 -8.70 36.83
CA THR A 331 -6.98 -8.63 38.24
C THR A 331 -6.99 -7.20 38.82
N HIS A 332 -7.25 -6.20 37.95
CA HIS A 332 -7.42 -4.80 38.35
C HIS A 332 -8.63 -4.61 39.28
N GLY A 333 -8.62 -3.59 40.10
CA GLY A 333 -9.72 -3.25 41.01
C GLY A 333 -9.50 -1.92 41.72
N GLU A 334 -10.56 -1.39 42.34
CA GLU A 334 -10.51 -0.18 43.13
C GLU A 334 -9.50 -0.32 44.27
N GLY A 335 -8.63 0.70 44.47
CA GLY A 335 -7.61 0.70 45.52
C GLY A 335 -6.38 -0.15 45.25
N LYS A 336 -6.30 -0.86 44.12
CA LYS A 336 -5.11 -1.61 43.74
C LYS A 336 -4.05 -0.73 43.09
N VAL A 337 -2.80 -1.09 43.26
CA VAL A 337 -1.63 -0.45 42.65
C VAL A 337 -0.90 -1.42 41.73
N LEU A 338 -0.31 -0.88 40.67
CA LEU A 338 0.52 -1.66 39.75
C LEU A 338 1.90 -1.87 40.36
N VAL A 339 2.27 -3.11 40.59
CA VAL A 339 3.59 -3.49 41.11
C VAL A 339 4.38 -4.28 40.10
N SER A 340 5.71 -4.30 40.24
CA SER A 340 6.62 -5.06 39.37
C SER A 340 7.36 -6.12 40.18
N ASP A 341 7.51 -7.33 39.63
CA ASP A 341 8.42 -8.33 40.15
C ASP A 341 9.89 -8.06 39.73
N ALA A 342 10.80 -8.92 40.22
CA ALA A 342 12.23 -8.82 39.91
C ALA A 342 12.57 -9.01 38.39
N ASN A 343 11.66 -9.60 37.61
CA ASN A 343 11.80 -9.86 36.19
C ASN A 343 11.18 -8.69 35.34
N GLY A 344 10.55 -7.71 35.98
CA GLY A 344 9.85 -6.61 35.32
C GLY A 344 8.42 -6.93 34.90
N ASN A 345 7.86 -8.07 35.32
CA ASN A 345 6.43 -8.35 35.09
C ASN A 345 5.59 -7.51 36.05
N THR A 346 4.53 -6.94 35.53
CA THR A 346 3.61 -6.11 36.33
C THR A 346 2.35 -6.88 36.68
N SER A 347 1.82 -6.63 37.87
CA SER A 347 0.54 -7.14 38.36
C SER A 347 -0.16 -6.15 39.26
N TRP A 348 -1.47 -6.29 39.42
CA TRP A 348 -2.25 -5.45 40.34
C TRP A 348 -2.21 -6.07 41.74
N ALA A 349 -1.77 -5.30 42.72
CA ALA A 349 -1.74 -5.72 44.13
C ALA A 349 -2.56 -4.76 44.99
N ASP A 350 -3.08 -5.27 46.10
CA ASP A 350 -3.77 -4.44 47.07
C ASP A 350 -2.77 -3.48 47.74
N MET A 351 -3.17 -2.21 47.90
CA MET A 351 -2.32 -1.19 48.50
C MET A 351 -1.92 -1.55 49.95
N SER A 352 -2.77 -2.31 50.65
CA SER A 352 -2.48 -2.86 51.97
C SER A 352 -1.32 -3.83 52.01
N ALA A 353 -0.98 -4.49 50.86
CA ALA A 353 0.14 -5.41 50.79
C ALA A 353 1.50 -4.72 50.56
N THR A 354 1.52 -3.42 50.13
CA THR A 354 2.74 -2.72 49.76
C THR A 354 3.18 -1.63 50.74
N SER A 355 2.31 -1.20 51.67
CA SER A 355 2.67 -0.26 52.73
C SER A 355 1.93 -0.59 54.03
N GLN A 356 2.55 -1.47 54.86
CA GLN A 356 2.08 -1.60 56.22
C GLN A 356 2.44 -0.31 56.96
N LEU A 357 1.53 0.64 56.94
CA LEU A 357 1.62 1.81 57.85
C LEU A 357 1.36 1.28 59.26
N ALA A 358 2.29 1.48 60.13
CA ALA A 358 2.10 1.23 61.57
C ALA A 358 2.43 2.51 62.33
N TYR A 359 1.44 3.08 62.97
CA TYR A 359 1.60 4.32 63.76
C TYR A 359 0.65 4.29 64.94
N ALA A 360 1.02 5.05 65.96
CA ALA A 360 0.14 5.39 67.07
C ALA A 360 0.45 6.77 67.65
N ASP A 361 -0.61 7.46 68.01
CA ASP A 361 -0.57 8.64 68.85
C ASP A 361 -1.46 8.38 70.06
N ILE A 362 -0.82 8.20 71.20
CA ILE A 362 -1.46 7.79 72.43
C ILE A 362 -1.04 8.69 73.59
N TYR A 363 -1.91 8.89 74.55
CA TYR A 363 -1.67 9.78 75.67
C TYR A 363 -2.22 9.21 77.00
N ALA A 364 -1.74 9.72 78.11
CA ALA A 364 -2.28 9.43 79.41
C ALA A 364 -3.54 10.29 79.67
N SER A 365 -4.69 9.64 79.86
CA SER A 365 -5.96 10.37 80.08
C SER A 365 -6.15 10.91 81.48
N SER A 366 -5.28 10.57 82.41
CA SER A 366 -5.31 11.03 83.82
C SER A 366 -3.92 11.05 84.40
N ASP A 367 -3.79 11.85 85.46
CA ASP A 367 -2.58 11.93 86.25
C ASP A 367 -2.25 10.61 86.92
N GLN A 368 -0.96 10.23 86.92
CA GLN A 368 -0.50 8.94 87.44
C GLN A 368 0.69 9.13 88.41
N ASN A 369 0.58 8.57 89.62
CA ASN A 369 1.69 8.55 90.55
C ASN A 369 2.83 7.69 89.99
N LEU A 370 4.03 8.29 89.92
CA LEU A 370 5.19 7.56 89.41
C LEU A 370 5.73 6.66 90.51
N VAL A 371 5.97 5.40 90.13
CA VAL A 371 6.51 4.36 90.93
C VAL A 371 7.73 3.76 90.28
N SER A 372 8.81 3.58 91.01
CA SER A 372 10.06 3.05 90.46
C SER A 372 9.85 1.80 89.72
N TRP A 373 10.38 1.78 88.51
CA TRP A 373 10.33 0.68 87.57
C TRP A 373 8.94 0.34 87.00
N ASN A 374 7.88 1.02 87.36
CA ASN A 374 6.59 0.84 86.74
C ASN A 374 6.56 1.58 85.39
N PRO A 375 5.97 0.96 84.36
CA PRO A 375 5.71 1.62 83.11
C PRO A 375 4.72 2.74 83.23
N ILE A 376 4.91 3.79 82.47
CA ILE A 376 3.91 4.85 82.30
C ILE A 376 2.74 4.31 81.51
N SER A 377 1.53 4.60 81.98
CA SER A 377 0.29 4.17 81.34
C SER A 377 -0.13 5.21 80.27
N PHE A 378 -0.47 4.72 79.12
CA PHE A 378 -1.06 5.49 78.03
C PHE A 378 -2.44 4.89 77.72
N GLY A 379 -3.48 5.38 78.42
CA GLY A 379 -4.82 4.74 78.40
C GLY A 379 -5.75 5.27 77.29
N SER A 380 -5.36 6.31 76.63
CA SER A 380 -6.14 6.92 75.56
C SER A 380 -5.41 6.85 74.22
N ILE A 381 -6.17 6.54 73.18
CA ILE A 381 -5.69 6.42 71.80
C ILE A 381 -6.35 7.52 71.02
N GLU A 382 -5.56 8.44 70.46
CA GLU A 382 -6.06 9.41 69.47
C GLU A 382 -6.20 8.75 68.10
N VAL A 383 -5.16 8.09 67.63
CA VAL A 383 -5.13 7.35 66.42
C VAL A 383 -4.11 6.17 66.51
N SER A 384 -4.41 5.07 65.93
CA SER A 384 -3.46 3.96 65.79
C SER A 384 -3.81 3.03 64.64
N GLU A 385 -2.82 2.50 64.00
CA GLU A 385 -2.94 1.53 62.90
C GLU A 385 -1.83 0.45 63.07
N ASN A 386 -2.18 -0.80 62.90
CA ASN A 386 -1.25 -1.95 62.89
C ASN A 386 -0.32 -2.07 64.13
N LEU A 387 -0.78 -1.60 65.28
CA LEU A 387 -0.12 -1.72 66.61
C LEU A 387 -1.15 -2.17 67.65
N ASN A 388 -0.77 -3.09 68.52
CA ASN A 388 -1.62 -3.49 69.68
C ASN A 388 -1.27 -2.58 70.85
N ILE A 389 -2.18 -1.68 71.19
CA ILE A 389 -2.02 -0.73 72.31
C ILE A 389 -2.64 -1.30 73.56
N ASN A 390 -1.83 -1.45 74.60
CA ASN A 390 -2.27 -1.80 75.96
C ASN A 390 -1.94 -0.60 76.89
N ASN A 391 -2.61 -0.54 78.03
CA ASN A 391 -2.42 0.59 78.96
C ASN A 391 -0.95 0.88 79.30
N ASN A 392 -0.11 -0.14 79.45
CA ASN A 392 1.27 -0.02 79.88
C ASN A 392 2.34 -0.33 78.83
N ASN A 393 1.93 -0.75 77.62
CA ASN A 393 2.86 -1.08 76.57
C ASN A 393 2.22 -1.00 75.20
N VAL A 394 3.06 -0.90 74.18
CA VAL A 394 2.67 -1.06 72.79
C VAL A 394 3.35 -2.31 72.20
N GLN A 395 2.59 -3.20 71.61
CA GLN A 395 3.11 -4.38 70.94
C GLN A 395 3.09 -4.17 69.44
N PHE A 396 4.22 -4.46 68.80
CA PHE A 396 4.39 -4.31 67.33
C PHE A 396 3.87 -5.53 66.64
N THR A 397 2.93 -5.37 65.72
CA THR A 397 2.43 -6.48 64.87
C THR A 397 3.33 -6.72 63.68
N THR A 398 4.05 -5.71 63.23
CA THR A 398 4.95 -5.73 62.09
C THR A 398 6.39 -5.55 62.54
N ALA A 399 7.31 -6.36 62.02
CA ALA A 399 8.74 -6.14 62.21
C ALA A 399 9.18 -4.93 61.37
N GLY A 400 10.08 -4.12 61.94
CA GLY A 400 10.54 -2.94 61.22
C GLY A 400 11.26 -1.91 62.08
N THR A 401 11.67 -0.81 61.45
CA THR A 401 12.32 0.30 62.11
C THR A 401 11.31 1.41 62.35
N TYR A 402 11.17 1.77 63.60
CA TYR A 402 10.19 2.75 64.07
C TYR A 402 10.85 3.99 64.67
N ARG A 403 10.24 5.15 64.45
CA ARG A 403 10.47 6.39 65.21
C ARG A 403 9.54 6.37 66.40
N ILE A 404 10.10 6.50 67.60
CA ILE A 404 9.37 6.50 68.83
C ILE A 404 9.69 7.83 69.54
N THR A 405 8.67 8.63 69.83
CA THR A 405 8.79 9.88 70.54
C THR A 405 7.88 9.79 71.76
N PHE A 406 8.45 9.84 72.96
CA PHE A 406 7.66 10.02 74.14
C PHE A 406 7.88 11.39 74.78
N THR A 407 6.84 11.94 75.32
CA THR A 407 6.84 13.20 76.11
C THR A 407 6.18 12.88 77.45
N VAL A 408 6.87 13.18 78.52
CA VAL A 408 6.34 12.99 79.86
C VAL A 408 6.50 14.34 80.62
N THR A 409 5.40 14.89 81.04
CA THR A 409 5.39 16.05 81.91
C THR A 409 5.12 15.64 83.35
N VAL A 410 6.02 15.94 84.26
CA VAL A 410 5.93 15.60 85.68
C VAL A 410 5.78 16.80 86.53
N THR A 411 5.10 16.65 87.68
CA THR A 411 5.03 17.60 88.79
C THR A 411 5.37 16.89 90.08
N LYS A 412 5.82 17.67 91.11
CA LYS A 412 6.19 17.12 92.40
C LYS A 412 5.46 17.86 93.54
N SER A 413 4.85 17.08 94.42
CA SER A 413 4.20 17.65 95.64
C SER A 413 4.87 17.11 96.89
N GLY A 414 5.75 17.91 97.46
CA GLY A 414 6.47 17.62 98.72
C GLY A 414 7.83 16.91 98.52
N GLY A 415 8.61 16.81 99.57
CA GLY A 415 9.91 16.15 99.60
C GLY A 415 11.09 17.02 99.08
N SER A 416 12.29 16.49 99.09
CA SER A 416 13.51 17.05 98.52
C SER A 416 13.56 17.02 97.03
N ASP A 417 14.40 17.88 96.40
CA ASP A 417 14.66 17.80 94.92
C ASP A 417 15.16 16.46 94.50
N GLU A 418 14.75 16.02 93.31
CA GLU A 418 15.00 14.70 92.82
C GLU A 418 15.34 14.72 91.32
N ASN A 419 16.28 13.81 90.94
CA ASN A 419 16.56 13.47 89.54
C ASN A 419 15.72 12.30 89.15
N ILE A 420 14.97 12.43 88.06
CA ILE A 420 14.15 11.41 87.53
C ILE A 420 14.66 11.05 86.12
N LYS A 421 14.66 9.74 85.82
CA LYS A 421 15.05 9.28 84.55
C LYS A 421 13.89 8.52 83.87
N PHE A 422 13.62 8.85 82.59
CA PHE A 422 12.68 8.16 81.74
C PHE A 422 13.44 7.47 80.63
N ARG A 423 13.00 6.29 80.18
CA ARG A 423 13.64 5.51 79.13
C ARG A 423 12.68 4.50 78.46
N LEU A 424 13.01 4.15 77.22
CA LEU A 424 12.32 3.09 76.50
C LEU A 424 12.91 1.74 76.85
N ALA A 425 12.04 0.72 76.93
CA ALA A 425 12.43 -0.67 77.20
C ALA A 425 11.65 -1.65 76.34
N ARG A 426 12.26 -2.78 75.96
CA ARG A 426 11.62 -3.88 75.24
C ARG A 426 10.91 -4.91 76.12
N GLY A 427 10.88 -4.72 77.40
CA GLY A 427 10.23 -5.56 78.38
C GLY A 427 9.99 -4.82 79.68
N HIS A 428 9.04 -5.29 80.46
CA HIS A 428 8.73 -4.70 81.76
C HIS A 428 9.98 -4.72 82.67
N ASN A 429 10.47 -3.55 83.01
CA ASN A 429 11.64 -3.32 83.91
C ASN A 429 12.97 -3.96 83.46
N SER A 430 13.09 -4.32 82.20
CA SER A 430 14.28 -4.96 81.64
C SER A 430 14.54 -4.55 80.21
N ASN A 431 15.75 -4.86 79.71
CA ASN A 431 16.11 -4.66 78.31
C ASN A 431 15.90 -3.22 77.79
N PHE A 432 16.50 -2.27 78.52
CA PHE A 432 16.42 -0.83 78.16
C PHE A 432 17.08 -0.55 76.83
N ILE A 433 16.46 0.33 76.04
CA ILE A 433 16.95 0.75 74.75
C ILE A 433 18.07 1.79 74.92
N PRO A 434 19.31 1.48 74.47
CA PRO A 434 20.42 2.40 74.61
C PRO A 434 20.14 3.77 73.94
N GLY A 435 20.51 4.87 74.63
CA GLY A 435 20.33 6.23 74.12
C GLY A 435 18.88 6.74 74.10
N SER A 436 17.96 6.06 74.81
CA SER A 436 16.57 6.51 74.98
C SER A 436 16.28 7.11 76.33
N SER A 437 17.29 7.52 77.11
CA SER A 437 17.12 8.09 78.44
C SER A 437 16.98 9.61 78.39
N GLY A 438 15.96 10.12 79.06
CA GLY A 438 15.75 11.50 79.35
C GLY A 438 15.73 11.76 80.87
N TYR A 439 16.17 12.89 81.36
CA TYR A 439 16.28 13.24 82.78
C TYR A 439 15.50 14.50 83.05
N ALA A 440 14.86 14.58 84.23
CA ALA A 440 14.30 15.75 84.82
C ALA A 440 14.86 15.95 86.23
N PHE A 441 15.28 17.16 86.57
CA PHE A 441 15.56 17.55 87.90
C PHE A 441 14.39 18.39 88.40
N ILE A 442 13.68 17.93 89.41
CA ILE A 442 12.41 18.51 89.81
C ILE A 442 12.39 18.75 91.36
N GLY A 443 12.05 20.00 91.76
CA GLY A 443 11.81 20.39 93.10
C GLY A 443 10.33 20.40 93.48
N ASN A 444 10.07 20.65 94.78
CA ASN A 444 8.70 20.73 95.26
C ASN A 444 7.93 21.90 94.63
N GLY A 445 6.81 21.61 94.04
CA GLY A 445 5.96 22.54 93.31
C GLY A 445 6.34 22.77 91.85
N ASP A 446 7.46 22.21 91.37
CA ASP A 446 7.93 22.36 89.99
C ASP A 446 7.16 21.50 89.00
N ARG A 447 7.23 21.89 87.71
CA ARG A 447 6.76 21.13 86.58
C ARG A 447 7.91 21.06 85.60
N GLN A 448 8.20 19.83 85.10
CA GLN A 448 9.25 19.56 84.14
C GLN A 448 8.72 18.63 83.01
N THR A 449 9.15 18.89 81.80
CA THR A 449 8.80 18.03 80.67
C THR A 449 10.06 17.38 80.08
N VAL A 450 10.02 16.05 79.91
CA VAL A 450 11.04 15.24 79.23
C VAL A 450 10.50 14.74 77.93
N GLN A 451 11.20 15.00 76.85
CA GLN A 451 10.89 14.50 75.53
C GLN A 451 12.10 13.78 74.92
N ILE A 452 11.89 12.58 74.46
CA ILE A 452 12.90 11.74 73.77
C ILE A 452 12.32 11.23 72.46
N SER A 453 13.08 11.38 71.40
CA SER A 453 12.80 10.72 70.14
C SER A 453 13.93 9.75 69.79
N LYS A 454 13.59 8.52 69.42
CA LYS A 454 14.55 7.47 69.10
C LYS A 454 14.07 6.65 67.90
N ILE A 455 14.98 6.32 66.98
CA ILE A 455 14.75 5.34 65.94
C ILE A 455 15.23 3.98 66.44
N VAL A 456 14.34 3.00 66.41
CA VAL A 456 14.58 1.67 67.00
C VAL A 456 13.95 0.60 66.11
N HIS A 457 14.65 -0.49 65.95
CA HIS A 457 14.10 -1.69 65.27
C HIS A 457 13.36 -2.57 66.27
N PHE A 458 12.17 -3.04 65.89
CA PHE A 458 11.39 -4.01 66.62
C PHE A 458 11.05 -5.21 65.74
N ASN A 459 11.18 -6.42 66.27
CA ASN A 459 10.62 -7.60 65.67
C ASN A 459 9.10 -7.70 65.91
N ALA A 460 8.37 -8.42 65.09
CA ALA A 460 6.96 -8.69 65.35
C ALA A 460 6.76 -9.27 66.77
N TRP A 461 5.68 -8.86 67.40
CA TRP A 461 5.26 -9.25 68.75
C TRP A 461 6.15 -8.71 69.90
N GLN A 462 7.22 -7.96 69.66
CA GLN A 462 7.95 -7.28 70.70
C GLN A 462 7.11 -6.15 71.29
N GLN A 463 7.38 -5.83 72.57
CA GLN A 463 6.67 -4.81 73.34
C GLN A 463 7.57 -3.62 73.67
N LEU A 464 7.00 -2.44 73.62
CA LEU A 464 7.62 -1.19 74.01
C LEU A 464 7.00 -0.70 75.31
N TYR A 465 7.83 -0.29 76.24
CA TYR A 465 7.48 0.31 77.51
C TYR A 465 8.22 1.66 77.66
N VAL A 466 7.54 2.63 78.30
CA VAL A 466 8.20 3.86 78.83
C VAL A 466 8.29 3.67 80.30
N CYS A 467 9.50 3.59 80.83
CA CYS A 467 9.76 3.30 82.25
C CYS A 467 10.41 4.48 82.97
N THR A 468 10.17 4.60 84.27
CA THR A 468 10.81 5.58 85.14
C THR A 468 11.55 4.87 86.27
N ASP A 469 12.58 5.58 86.84
CA ASP A 469 13.28 5.21 88.09
C ASP A 469 12.92 6.11 89.29
N ALA A 470 11.78 6.79 89.21
CA ALA A 470 11.26 7.62 90.34
C ALA A 470 11.18 6.81 91.61
N ALA A 471 11.60 7.39 92.74
CA ALA A 471 11.53 6.74 94.04
C ALA A 471 10.07 6.55 94.53
N ASN A 472 9.78 5.41 95.09
CA ASN A 472 8.45 5.14 95.65
C ASN A 472 8.10 6.21 96.76
N GLY A 473 6.94 6.76 96.65
CA GLY A 473 6.48 7.76 97.66
C GLY A 473 7.08 9.15 97.52
N SER A 474 7.76 9.45 96.40
CA SER A 474 8.42 10.75 96.16
C SER A 474 7.46 11.93 95.92
N GLY A 475 6.17 11.68 95.82
CA GLY A 475 5.17 12.72 95.46
C GLY A 475 5.22 13.13 93.97
N LEU A 476 5.85 12.35 93.14
CA LEU A 476 5.98 12.60 91.71
C LEU A 476 4.75 12.09 90.98
N VAL A 477 4.20 12.93 90.13
CA VAL A 477 3.02 12.67 89.33
C VAL A 477 3.31 13.01 87.86
N ALA A 478 3.12 12.02 86.93
CA ALA A 478 3.05 12.36 85.53
C ALA A 478 1.67 12.88 85.21
N LEU A 479 1.63 14.01 84.52
CA LEU A 479 0.38 14.72 84.17
C LEU A 479 -0.26 14.05 82.97
N GLY A 480 -1.57 13.81 83.06
CA GLY A 480 -2.34 13.11 82.00
C GLY A 480 -2.13 13.72 80.65
N ASP A 481 -2.92 14.61 80.23
CA ASP A 481 -2.94 15.24 78.88
C ASP A 481 -1.59 15.80 78.39
N ALA A 482 -0.54 15.86 79.25
CA ALA A 482 0.81 16.27 78.90
C ALA A 482 1.83 15.11 78.84
N THR A 483 1.33 13.89 78.90
CA THR A 483 2.13 12.67 78.77
C THR A 483 1.65 11.85 77.56
N MET A 484 2.49 11.78 76.52
CA MET A 484 2.14 11.18 75.21
C MET A 484 3.25 10.28 74.67
N LEU A 485 2.85 9.36 73.77
CA LEU A 485 3.73 8.46 73.04
C LEU A 485 3.29 8.37 71.59
N ASN A 486 4.17 8.89 70.67
CA ASN A 486 3.99 8.76 69.22
C ASN A 486 4.90 7.67 68.66
N ILE A 487 4.35 6.87 67.81
CA ILE A 487 5.05 5.76 67.14
C ILE A 487 4.76 5.86 65.66
N GLU A 488 5.79 5.72 64.84
CA GLU A 488 5.69 5.80 63.39
C GLU A 488 6.62 4.74 62.77
N LEU A 489 6.10 3.89 61.91
CA LEU A 489 6.91 2.96 61.13
C LEU A 489 7.64 3.73 60.01
N ILE A 490 8.98 3.69 60.03
CA ILE A 490 9.84 4.31 59.02
C ILE A 490 10.09 3.33 57.87
N LYS A 491 10.31 2.05 58.23
CA LYS A 491 10.65 1.00 57.28
C LYS A 491 10.20 -0.33 57.85
N ALA A 492 9.40 -1.08 57.10
CA ALA A 492 9.12 -2.50 57.38
C ALA A 492 10.30 -3.38 56.88
N ASP A 493 10.48 -4.55 57.55
CA ASP A 493 11.49 -5.50 57.15
C ASP A 493 11.14 -6.25 55.87
#